data_2d8c5085a57d1b117783b2da5fb85c26
#
_entry.id   2d8c5085a57d1b117783b2da5fb85c26
#
_cell.length_a   1.000
_cell.length_b   1.000
_cell.length_c   1.000
_cell.angle_alpha   90.00
_cell.angle_beta   90.00
_cell.angle_gamma   90.00
#
_symmetry.space_group_name_H-M   'P 1'
#
loop_
_entity.id
_entity.type
_entity.pdbx_description
1 polymer ?
#
loop_
_entity_poly.entity_id
_entity_poly.type
_entity_poly.pdbx_seq_one_letter_code
_entity_poly.pdbx_strand_id
1 'polypeptide(L)'
;MILRHVAIPCSSEKNSDRFFKNLFGLEKSMPKTLPSSLSRAIFDVDGELRIINYMGEDIHFEIFIADDSECSVNPIAHVCIEIDDLETFLTKCAELDINVSRIPKGNRTLTFIRDYDGNLFEIK
;
A
#
# COMPACT_ATOMS: atom_id res chain seq x y z
N MET A 1 6.22 -13.29 -18.61
CA MET A 1 5.40 -12.19 -18.04
C MET A 1 5.99 -11.86 -16.69
N ILE A 2 6.16 -10.58 -16.36
CA ILE A 2 6.75 -10.13 -15.08
C ILE A 2 5.86 -9.02 -14.53
N LEU A 3 5.41 -9.13 -13.27
CA LEU A 3 4.78 -8.03 -12.57
C LEU A 3 5.83 -6.98 -12.22
N ARG A 4 5.66 -5.75 -12.72
CA ARG A 4 6.64 -4.67 -12.51
C ARG A 4 6.37 -3.87 -11.24
N HIS A 5 5.11 -3.49 -11.01
CA HIS A 5 4.69 -2.79 -9.81
C HIS A 5 3.20 -2.99 -9.55
N VAL A 6 2.78 -2.65 -8.35
CA VAL A 6 1.38 -2.48 -7.97
C VAL A 6 1.17 -1.00 -7.64
N ALA A 7 0.22 -0.35 -8.32
CA ALA A 7 -0.12 1.04 -8.06
C ALA A 7 -1.24 1.12 -7.02
N ILE A 8 -1.07 1.99 -6.02
CA ILE A 8 -2.03 2.16 -4.91
C ILE A 8 -2.23 3.66 -4.66
N PRO A 9 -3.48 4.15 -4.62
CA PRO A 9 -3.77 5.51 -4.19
C PRO A 9 -3.68 5.63 -2.66
N CYS A 10 -3.03 6.69 -2.19
CA CYS A 10 -2.95 7.06 -0.78
C CYS A 10 -3.16 8.56 -0.61
N SER A 11 -3.70 8.99 0.51
CA SER A 11 -3.98 10.41 0.76
C SER A 11 -2.83 11.19 1.36
N SER A 12 -1.81 10.50 1.91
CA SER A 12 -0.74 11.14 2.69
C SER A 12 0.61 10.47 2.47
N GLU A 13 1.60 11.25 2.04
CA GLU A 13 3.00 10.80 1.94
C GLU A 13 3.54 10.33 3.30
N LYS A 14 3.25 11.07 4.38
CA LYS A 14 3.66 10.69 5.73
C LYS A 14 3.11 9.32 6.15
N ASN A 15 1.85 9.06 5.89
CA ASN A 15 1.22 7.77 6.20
C ASN A 15 1.74 6.66 5.28
N SER A 16 2.02 6.96 4.03
CA SER A 16 2.67 6.02 3.10
C SER A 16 4.08 5.65 3.57
N ASP A 17 4.87 6.61 4.06
CA ASP A 17 6.18 6.33 4.66
C ASP A 17 6.07 5.43 5.88
N ARG A 18 5.10 5.66 6.76
CA ARG A 18 4.87 4.80 7.93
C ARG A 18 4.53 3.36 7.53
N PHE A 19 3.72 3.20 6.50
CA PHE A 19 3.27 1.88 6.04
C PHE A 19 4.33 1.18 5.17
N PHE A 20 4.73 1.76 4.06
CA PHE A 20 5.60 1.08 3.09
C PHE A 20 7.07 1.07 3.51
N LYS A 21 7.57 2.17 4.07
CA LYS A 21 8.96 2.25 4.53
C LYS A 21 9.16 1.67 5.93
N ASN A 22 8.36 2.08 6.92
CA ASN A 22 8.63 1.71 8.31
C ASN A 22 8.10 0.31 8.65
N LEU A 23 6.89 -0.05 8.18
CA LEU A 23 6.32 -1.37 8.43
C LEU A 23 6.92 -2.45 7.52
N PHE A 24 6.88 -2.25 6.19
CA PHE A 24 7.41 -3.22 5.23
C PHE A 24 8.93 -3.14 5.01
N GLY A 25 9.59 -2.10 5.47
CA GLY A 25 11.04 -1.95 5.31
C GLY A 25 11.50 -1.63 3.88
N LEU A 26 10.61 -1.08 3.05
CA LEU A 26 10.91 -0.77 1.66
C LEU A 26 11.71 0.53 1.52
N GLU A 27 12.55 0.60 0.50
CA GLU A 27 13.28 1.80 0.16
C GLU A 27 12.41 2.78 -0.63
N LYS A 28 12.39 4.03 -0.17
CA LYS A 28 11.67 5.13 -0.83
C LYS A 28 12.55 5.79 -1.88
N SER A 29 12.02 5.94 -3.09
CA SER A 29 12.67 6.73 -4.14
C SER A 29 12.33 8.23 -4.03
N MET A 30 13.07 9.07 -4.76
CA MET A 30 12.71 10.48 -4.93
C MET A 30 11.31 10.60 -5.53
N PRO A 31 10.42 11.38 -4.91
CA PRO A 31 9.08 11.61 -5.45
C PRO A 31 9.12 12.25 -6.84
N LYS A 32 8.15 11.89 -7.68
CA LYS A 32 7.94 12.41 -9.03
C LYS A 32 6.58 13.06 -9.12
N THR A 33 6.38 13.87 -10.15
CA THR A 33 5.08 14.46 -10.46
C THR A 33 4.59 13.93 -11.80
N LEU A 34 3.38 13.39 -11.81
CA LEU A 34 2.65 13.09 -13.05
C LEU A 34 1.94 14.38 -13.49
N PRO A 35 2.25 14.92 -14.68
CA PRO A 35 1.59 16.13 -15.18
C PRO A 35 0.07 15.95 -15.31
N SER A 36 -0.68 17.02 -15.15
CA SER A 36 -2.16 17.01 -15.20
C SER A 36 -2.73 16.43 -16.51
N SER A 37 -2.05 16.65 -17.64
CA SER A 37 -2.43 16.07 -18.92
C SER A 37 -2.39 14.53 -18.91
N LEU A 38 -1.38 13.95 -18.27
CA LEU A 38 -1.25 12.50 -18.13
C LEU A 38 -2.20 11.94 -17.07
N SER A 39 -2.36 12.62 -15.94
CA SER A 39 -3.35 12.24 -14.92
C SER A 39 -4.74 12.15 -15.52
N ARG A 40 -5.12 13.11 -16.35
CA ARG A 40 -6.40 13.12 -17.03
C ARG A 40 -6.52 12.01 -18.09
N ALA A 41 -5.49 11.82 -18.91
CA ALA A 41 -5.50 10.84 -19.98
C ALA A 41 -5.51 9.38 -19.49
N ILE A 42 -4.81 9.10 -18.38
CA ILE A 42 -4.63 7.73 -17.86
C ILE A 42 -5.72 7.37 -16.85
N PHE A 43 -6.05 8.28 -15.93
CA PHE A 43 -6.87 7.99 -14.74
C PHE A 43 -8.19 8.77 -14.69
N ASP A 44 -8.44 9.69 -15.62
CA ASP A 44 -9.57 10.63 -15.59
C ASP A 44 -9.60 11.51 -14.31
N VAL A 45 -8.42 11.84 -13.80
CA VAL A 45 -8.22 12.67 -12.61
C VAL A 45 -7.72 14.04 -13.01
N ASP A 46 -8.29 15.09 -12.40
CA ASP A 46 -7.87 16.47 -12.60
C ASP A 46 -6.64 16.80 -11.72
N GLY A 47 -5.73 17.59 -12.29
CA GLY A 47 -4.53 18.07 -11.59
C GLY A 47 -3.34 17.13 -11.67
N GLU A 48 -2.25 17.60 -11.12
CA GLU A 48 -1.01 16.82 -11.00
C GLU A 48 -1.13 15.78 -9.89
N LEU A 49 -0.48 14.61 -10.08
CA LEU A 49 -0.38 13.59 -9.06
C LEU A 49 1.08 13.42 -8.63
N ARG A 50 1.31 13.40 -7.34
CA ARG A 50 2.61 13.07 -6.76
C ARG A 50 2.75 11.55 -6.72
N ILE A 51 3.86 11.03 -7.22
CA ILE A 51 4.16 9.60 -7.27
C ILE A 51 5.37 9.31 -6.39
N ILE A 52 5.25 8.29 -5.55
CA ILE A 52 6.33 7.80 -4.70
C ILE A 52 6.48 6.31 -4.92
N ASN A 53 7.69 5.86 -5.21
CA ASN A 53 7.97 4.44 -5.33
C ASN A 53 8.61 3.91 -4.04
N TYR A 54 8.10 2.76 -3.57
CA TYR A 54 8.67 1.99 -2.46
C TYR A 54 9.07 0.62 -3.00
N MET A 55 10.35 0.29 -2.85
CA MET A 55 10.94 -0.88 -3.52
C MET A 55 11.66 -1.78 -2.53
N GLY A 56 11.49 -3.08 -2.71
CA GLY A 56 12.28 -4.15 -2.12
C GLY A 56 12.95 -4.97 -3.21
N GLU A 57 13.51 -6.11 -2.84
CA GLU A 57 14.19 -7.01 -3.78
C GLU A 57 13.23 -7.52 -4.87
N ASP A 58 12.07 -8.03 -4.47
CA ASP A 58 11.08 -8.66 -5.36
C ASP A 58 9.73 -7.92 -5.41
N ILE A 59 9.62 -6.76 -4.77
CA ILE A 59 8.36 -6.03 -4.67
C ILE A 59 8.55 -4.54 -4.98
N HIS A 60 7.59 -3.96 -5.69
CA HIS A 60 7.57 -2.56 -6.03
C HIS A 60 6.14 -2.01 -5.93
N PHE A 61 5.94 -1.06 -5.04
CA PHE A 61 4.72 -0.27 -4.95
C PHE A 61 4.93 1.12 -5.53
N GLU A 62 4.01 1.54 -6.39
CA GLU A 62 3.93 2.91 -6.92
C GLU A 62 2.75 3.61 -6.25
N ILE A 63 3.04 4.57 -5.38
CA ILE A 63 2.03 5.23 -4.58
C ILE A 63 1.68 6.57 -5.22
N PHE A 64 0.40 6.73 -5.56
CA PHE A 64 -0.16 7.99 -6.04
C PHE A 64 -0.79 8.73 -4.87
N ILE A 65 -0.27 9.92 -4.56
CA ILE A 65 -0.86 10.77 -3.54
C ILE A 65 -2.02 11.53 -4.17
N ALA A 66 -3.22 11.20 -3.73
CA ALA A 66 -4.49 11.69 -4.26
C ALA A 66 -5.40 12.14 -3.11
N ASP A 67 -6.44 12.91 -3.43
CA ASP A 67 -7.43 13.30 -2.44
C ASP A 67 -8.27 12.11 -1.95
N ASP A 68 -8.79 12.18 -0.73
CA ASP A 68 -9.60 11.11 -0.10
C ASP A 68 -10.75 10.62 -0.99
N SER A 69 -11.36 11.52 -1.79
CA SER A 69 -12.43 11.17 -2.72
C SER A 69 -11.97 10.28 -3.88
N GLU A 70 -10.68 10.28 -4.19
CA GLU A 70 -10.05 9.48 -5.26
C GLU A 70 -9.44 8.19 -4.73
N CYS A 71 -9.28 8.08 -3.41
CA CYS A 71 -8.79 6.89 -2.70
C CYS A 71 -9.93 5.89 -2.40
N SER A 72 -10.97 5.81 -3.24
CA SER A 72 -12.04 4.84 -3.04
C SER A 72 -11.50 3.42 -3.26
N VAL A 73 -11.56 2.60 -2.22
CA VAL A 73 -11.01 1.25 -2.23
C VAL A 73 -12.08 0.25 -2.65
N ASN A 74 -11.79 -0.60 -3.64
CA ASN A 74 -12.61 -1.76 -3.90
C ASN A 74 -12.50 -2.72 -2.68
N PRO A 75 -13.61 -3.09 -2.02
CA PRO A 75 -13.57 -3.86 -0.78
C PRO A 75 -12.97 -5.27 -0.93
N ILE A 76 -12.90 -5.79 -2.14
CA ILE A 76 -12.35 -7.12 -2.42
C ILE A 76 -10.89 -7.05 -2.91
N ALA A 77 -10.52 -5.97 -3.60
CA ALA A 77 -9.17 -5.83 -4.14
C ALA A 77 -8.13 -5.82 -3.01
N HIS A 78 -7.14 -6.68 -3.10
CA HIS A 78 -6.07 -6.78 -2.12
C HIS A 78 -4.77 -7.28 -2.74
N VAL A 79 -3.68 -7.06 -2.03
CA VAL A 79 -2.37 -7.63 -2.33
C VAL A 79 -2.06 -8.69 -1.26
N CYS A 80 -1.57 -9.85 -1.68
CA CYS A 80 -1.12 -10.89 -0.76
C CYS A 80 0.41 -10.86 -0.66
N ILE A 81 0.93 -10.76 0.56
CA ILE A 81 2.37 -10.65 0.85
C ILE A 81 2.75 -11.74 1.85
N GLU A 82 3.81 -12.45 1.57
CA GLU A 82 4.44 -13.39 2.50
C GLU A 82 5.47 -12.67 3.37
N ILE A 83 5.43 -12.91 4.68
CA ILE A 83 6.30 -12.30 5.68
C ILE A 83 7.04 -13.41 6.44
N ASP A 84 8.35 -13.32 6.53
CA ASP A 84 9.19 -14.34 7.16
C ASP A 84 8.89 -14.52 8.66
N ASP A 85 8.70 -13.41 9.39
CA ASP A 85 8.43 -13.41 10.84
C ASP A 85 7.13 -12.65 11.14
N LEU A 86 6.03 -13.39 11.11
CA LEU A 86 4.69 -12.85 11.31
C LEU A 86 4.53 -12.18 12.70
N GLU A 87 5.06 -12.77 13.77
CA GLU A 87 4.86 -12.24 15.12
C GLU A 87 5.59 -10.90 15.32
N THR A 88 6.83 -10.79 14.84
CA THR A 88 7.55 -9.51 14.82
C THR A 88 6.84 -8.48 13.96
N PHE A 89 6.31 -8.90 12.81
CA PHE A 89 5.55 -8.02 11.93
C PHE A 89 4.27 -7.50 12.59
N LEU A 90 3.50 -8.35 13.28
CA LEU A 90 2.29 -7.95 14.00
C LEU A 90 2.59 -6.98 15.15
N THR A 91 3.74 -7.14 15.82
CA THR A 91 4.20 -6.19 16.83
C THR A 91 4.43 -4.80 16.23
N LYS A 92 5.08 -4.71 15.07
CA LYS A 92 5.25 -3.45 14.34
C LYS A 92 3.92 -2.85 13.88
N CYS A 93 2.98 -3.68 13.46
CA CYS A 93 1.62 -3.21 13.14
C CYS A 93 0.99 -2.48 14.34
N ALA A 94 1.09 -3.05 15.53
CA ALA A 94 0.57 -2.43 16.74
C ALA A 94 1.29 -1.11 17.09
N GLU A 95 2.61 -1.05 16.96
CA GLU A 95 3.41 0.16 17.19
C GLU A 95 3.05 1.30 16.20
N LEU A 96 2.61 0.96 15.00
CA LEU A 96 2.25 1.90 13.94
C LEU A 96 0.75 2.17 13.83
N ASP A 97 -0.06 1.67 14.76
CA ASP A 97 -1.54 1.77 14.74
C ASP A 97 -2.16 1.22 13.45
N ILE A 98 -1.57 0.15 12.91
CA ILE A 98 -2.11 -0.55 11.74
C ILE A 98 -3.21 -1.51 12.17
N ASN A 99 -4.36 -1.43 11.52
CA ASN A 99 -5.49 -2.31 11.79
C ASN A 99 -5.20 -3.73 11.27
N VAL A 100 -5.24 -4.71 12.18
CA VAL A 100 -5.02 -6.13 11.91
C VAL A 100 -6.31 -6.89 12.14
N SER A 101 -6.72 -7.70 11.16
CA SER A 101 -7.84 -8.64 11.28
C SER A 101 -7.32 -10.06 11.20
N ARG A 102 -7.64 -10.89 12.19
CA ARG A 102 -7.32 -12.32 12.21
C ARG A 102 -8.62 -13.12 12.16
N ILE A 103 -8.82 -13.89 11.09
CA ILE A 103 -10.07 -14.55 10.79
C ILE A 103 -9.85 -16.07 10.78
N PRO A 104 -10.48 -16.83 11.68
CA PRO A 104 -10.40 -18.29 11.66
C PRO A 104 -11.01 -18.87 10.37
N LYS A 105 -10.30 -19.82 9.78
CA LYS A 105 -10.75 -20.57 8.60
C LYS A 105 -10.34 -22.04 8.76
N GLY A 106 -11.23 -22.87 9.30
CA GLY A 106 -10.91 -24.25 9.66
C GLY A 106 -9.82 -24.28 10.75
N ASN A 107 -8.72 -24.99 10.49
CA ASN A 107 -7.56 -25.08 11.38
C ASN A 107 -6.48 -24.02 11.08
N ARG A 108 -6.78 -23.04 10.22
CA ARG A 108 -5.88 -21.94 9.86
C ARG A 108 -6.47 -20.59 10.32
N THR A 109 -5.61 -19.58 10.36
CA THR A 109 -6.01 -18.19 10.57
C THR A 109 -5.58 -17.37 9.36
N LEU A 110 -6.52 -16.65 8.77
CA LEU A 110 -6.22 -15.65 7.75
C LEU A 110 -5.87 -14.33 8.44
N THR A 111 -4.80 -13.70 8.00
CA THR A 111 -4.36 -12.40 8.53
C THR A 111 -4.48 -11.34 7.46
N PHE A 112 -5.18 -10.26 7.78
CA PHE A 112 -5.31 -9.09 6.91
C PHE A 112 -4.91 -7.84 7.67
N ILE A 113 -4.31 -6.90 6.96
CA ILE A 113 -4.04 -5.55 7.46
C ILE A 113 -4.61 -4.52 6.49
N ARG A 114 -4.85 -3.31 6.99
CA ARG A 114 -5.18 -2.17 6.15
C ARG A 114 -4.16 -1.06 6.38
N ASP A 115 -3.78 -0.38 5.29
CA ASP A 115 -3.04 0.87 5.43
C ASP A 115 -3.94 1.99 5.99
N TYR A 116 -3.40 3.18 6.12
CA TYR A 116 -4.14 4.32 6.69
C TYR A 116 -5.26 4.85 5.78
N ASP A 117 -5.32 4.42 4.54
CA ASP A 117 -6.34 4.76 3.54
C ASP A 117 -7.34 3.61 3.32
N GLY A 118 -7.17 2.49 4.02
CA GLY A 118 -8.06 1.34 3.94
C GLY A 118 -7.72 0.32 2.86
N ASN A 119 -6.61 0.49 2.14
CA ASN A 119 -6.14 -0.52 1.19
C ASN A 119 -5.84 -1.83 1.91
N LEU A 120 -6.30 -2.94 1.34
CA LEU A 120 -6.28 -4.26 1.98
C LEU A 120 -5.05 -5.07 1.55
N PHE A 121 -4.42 -5.71 2.52
CA PHE A 121 -3.30 -6.64 2.32
C PHE A 121 -3.57 -7.94 3.09
N GLU A 122 -3.47 -9.08 2.39
CA GLU A 122 -3.41 -10.41 3.03
C GLU A 122 -1.95 -10.69 3.42
N ILE A 123 -1.74 -11.15 4.63
CA ILE A 123 -0.40 -11.47 5.16
C ILE A 123 -0.30 -12.98 5.40
N LYS A 124 0.75 -13.58 4.88
CA LYS A 124 1.07 -15.00 5.02
C LYS A 124 2.46 -15.21 5.59
#